data_9c985225b795fe0c999d6a9b390bf0d8
#
_entry.id   9c985225b795fe0c999d6a9b390bf0d8
#
_cell.length_a   1.000
_cell.length_b   1.000
_cell.length_c   1.000
_cell.angle_alpha   90.00
_cell.angle_beta   90.00
_cell.angle_gamma   90.00
#
_symmetry.space_group_name_H-M   'P 1'
#
loop_
_entity.id
_entity.type
_entity.pdbx_description
1 polymer ?
#
loop_
_entity_poly.entity_id
_entity_poly.type
_entity_poly.pdbx_seq_one_letter_code
_entity_poly.pdbx_strand_id
1 'polypeptide(L)'
;LHKQQAGMGQASQILKKDAHIKGQKRYVDHKHFNHAYLKFVTSSYSYPLYASLTVNSYLTSGEGNKKWWDQILRLGIEWRKELIRKSKLFKPLVIDNFENISTDELATNEKYWNLDSTNLWHGFSKIASGQAMIDPLKITVVTPGIDVKNAKYEETGIPGPVVAEFLMEKRIIRAKDDLYSLLFLLTPGDTKAELDILLNAFLEFEQYYNEDAPLEKVLPKLTKIYGD
;
A
#
# COMPACT_ATOMS: atom_id res chain seq x y z
N LEU A 1 0.51 -9.35 -9.24
CA LEU A 1 1.16 -10.66 -9.21
C LEU A 1 2.62 -10.57 -8.72
N HIS A 2 3.50 -9.82 -9.37
CA HIS A 2 4.94 -9.80 -9.04
C HIS A 2 5.30 -9.05 -7.74
N LYS A 3 4.41 -8.27 -7.16
CA LYS A 3 4.67 -7.54 -5.91
C LYS A 3 4.14 -8.25 -4.67
N GLN A 4 2.87 -8.60 -4.67
CA GLN A 4 2.19 -9.15 -3.48
C GLN A 4 2.04 -10.67 -3.55
N GLN A 5 2.21 -11.28 -4.69
CA GLN A 5 1.96 -12.70 -4.92
C GLN A 5 3.22 -13.46 -5.38
N ALA A 6 4.38 -13.16 -4.79
CA ALA A 6 5.63 -13.91 -4.99
C ALA A 6 6.02 -14.20 -6.46
N GLY A 7 5.62 -13.38 -7.42
CA GLY A 7 6.05 -13.52 -8.81
C GLY A 7 7.52 -13.13 -8.96
N MET A 8 8.31 -13.95 -9.62
CA MET A 8 9.76 -13.76 -9.81
C MET A 8 10.13 -12.67 -10.83
N GLY A 9 9.34 -11.66 -11.00
CA GLY A 9 9.62 -10.56 -11.92
C GLY A 9 8.36 -9.90 -12.42
N GLN A 10 8.51 -8.99 -13.37
CA GLN A 10 7.38 -8.27 -13.94
C GLN A 10 6.51 -9.21 -14.77
N ALA A 11 5.35 -9.54 -14.24
CA ALA A 11 4.34 -10.32 -14.93
C ALA A 11 2.96 -9.71 -14.68
N SER A 12 2.10 -9.78 -15.68
CA SER A 12 0.71 -9.35 -15.59
C SER A 12 -0.22 -10.38 -16.20
N GLN A 13 -1.47 -10.31 -15.84
CA GLN A 13 -2.52 -11.15 -16.36
C GLN A 13 -3.68 -10.28 -16.83
N ILE A 14 -4.18 -10.53 -18.02
CA ILE A 14 -5.37 -9.86 -18.54
C ILE A 14 -6.54 -10.84 -18.45
N LEU A 15 -7.58 -10.44 -17.73
CA LEU A 15 -8.83 -11.19 -17.64
C LEU A 15 -9.89 -10.51 -18.48
N LYS A 16 -10.51 -11.27 -19.40
CA LYS A 16 -11.57 -10.79 -20.27
C LYS A 16 -12.89 -11.43 -19.88
N LYS A 17 -13.81 -10.63 -19.35
CA LYS A 17 -15.17 -11.06 -18.96
C LYS A 17 -16.21 -10.16 -19.62
N ASP A 18 -16.55 -10.42 -20.84
CA ASP A 18 -17.41 -9.57 -21.66
C ASP A 18 -18.51 -10.31 -22.44
N ALA A 19 -18.81 -11.55 -22.06
CA ALA A 19 -19.87 -12.33 -22.69
C ALA A 19 -21.25 -11.62 -22.68
N HIS A 20 -21.50 -10.80 -21.64
CA HIS A 20 -22.73 -10.03 -21.46
C HIS A 20 -22.92 -8.88 -22.48
N ILE A 21 -21.85 -8.47 -23.17
CA ILE A 21 -21.90 -7.43 -24.21
C ILE A 21 -21.72 -8.00 -25.62
N LYS A 22 -21.73 -9.33 -25.77
CA LYS A 22 -21.60 -9.98 -27.07
C LYS A 22 -22.70 -9.49 -28.03
N GLY A 23 -22.29 -9.11 -29.24
CA GLY A 23 -23.19 -8.51 -30.23
C GLY A 23 -23.31 -6.99 -30.18
N GLN A 24 -22.79 -6.31 -29.16
CA GLN A 24 -22.71 -4.85 -29.10
C GLN A 24 -21.48 -4.33 -29.87
N LYS A 25 -21.55 -3.08 -30.37
CA LYS A 25 -20.43 -2.43 -31.07
C LYS A 25 -19.09 -2.42 -30.29
N ARG A 26 -19.15 -2.38 -28.97
CA ARG A 26 -17.99 -2.38 -28.06
C ARG A 26 -17.43 -3.78 -27.77
N TYR A 27 -18.07 -4.85 -28.24
CA TYR A 27 -17.58 -6.19 -28.06
C TYR A 27 -16.41 -6.46 -29.02
N VAL A 28 -15.31 -6.93 -28.45
CA VAL A 28 -14.14 -7.38 -29.21
C VAL A 28 -14.03 -8.89 -29.04
N ASP A 29 -14.10 -9.65 -30.12
CA ASP A 29 -13.95 -11.10 -30.07
C ASP A 29 -12.52 -11.51 -29.65
N HIS A 30 -12.38 -12.77 -29.25
CA HIS A 30 -11.11 -13.31 -28.77
C HIS A 30 -9.99 -13.20 -29.81
N LYS A 31 -10.28 -13.40 -31.09
CA LYS A 31 -9.28 -13.36 -32.16
C LYS A 31 -8.71 -11.97 -32.33
N HIS A 32 -9.56 -10.94 -32.39
CA HIS A 32 -9.13 -9.55 -32.50
C HIS A 32 -8.40 -9.09 -31.25
N PHE A 33 -8.89 -9.47 -30.06
CA PHE A 33 -8.22 -9.16 -28.80
C PHE A 33 -6.82 -9.79 -28.74
N ASN A 34 -6.70 -11.09 -29.08
CA ASN A 34 -5.42 -11.79 -29.08
C ASN A 34 -4.45 -11.22 -30.12
N HIS A 35 -4.94 -10.80 -31.28
CA HIS A 35 -4.11 -10.14 -32.29
C HIS A 35 -3.55 -8.80 -31.80
N ALA A 36 -4.36 -7.99 -31.13
CA ALA A 36 -3.91 -6.75 -30.51
C ALA A 36 -2.91 -7.02 -29.39
N TYR A 37 -3.19 -7.99 -28.52
CA TYR A 37 -2.31 -8.40 -27.42
C TYR A 37 -0.92 -8.81 -27.94
N LEU A 38 -0.83 -9.64 -28.98
CA LEU A 38 0.43 -10.13 -29.54
C LEU A 38 1.35 -9.02 -30.09
N LYS A 39 0.81 -7.81 -30.36
CA LYS A 39 1.63 -6.66 -30.79
C LYS A 39 2.43 -6.03 -29.65
N PHE A 40 2.05 -6.26 -28.40
CA PHE A 40 2.60 -5.57 -27.24
C PHE A 40 3.26 -6.50 -26.20
N VAL A 41 3.24 -7.81 -26.45
CA VAL A 41 3.90 -8.79 -25.58
C VAL A 41 5.23 -9.24 -26.17
N THR A 42 6.10 -9.80 -25.32
CA THR A 42 7.33 -10.41 -25.81
C THR A 42 7.02 -11.67 -26.60
N SER A 43 7.72 -11.88 -27.70
CA SER A 43 7.59 -13.09 -28.53
C SER A 43 8.18 -14.33 -27.83
N SER A 44 9.10 -14.14 -26.89
CA SER A 44 9.77 -15.22 -26.14
C SER A 44 9.37 -15.14 -24.66
N TYR A 45 8.78 -16.19 -24.14
CA TYR A 45 8.40 -16.25 -22.73
C TYR A 45 9.54 -16.80 -21.87
N SER A 46 9.65 -16.27 -20.67
CA SER A 46 10.60 -16.75 -19.67
C SER A 46 9.99 -17.89 -18.89
N TYR A 47 10.56 -19.09 -18.99
CA TYR A 47 10.12 -20.25 -18.22
C TYR A 47 10.11 -20.03 -16.70
N PRO A 48 11.12 -19.36 -16.09
CA PRO A 48 11.07 -19.03 -14.67
C PRO A 48 9.87 -18.15 -14.29
N LEU A 49 9.52 -17.15 -15.10
CA LEU A 49 8.35 -16.31 -14.87
C LEU A 49 7.05 -17.14 -14.99
N TYR A 50 6.96 -17.98 -15.99
CA TYR A 50 5.80 -18.87 -16.17
C TYR A 50 5.65 -19.87 -15.01
N ALA A 51 6.74 -20.49 -14.59
CA ALA A 51 6.76 -21.37 -13.42
C ALA A 51 6.33 -20.63 -12.15
N SER A 52 6.82 -19.40 -11.94
CA SER A 52 6.41 -18.60 -10.78
C SER A 52 4.92 -18.25 -10.77
N LEU A 53 4.31 -18.00 -11.93
CA LEU A 53 2.88 -17.79 -12.05
C LEU A 53 2.08 -19.04 -11.69
N THR A 54 2.57 -20.23 -12.10
CA THR A 54 1.95 -21.52 -11.79
C THR A 54 2.03 -21.81 -10.29
N VAL A 55 3.21 -21.67 -9.69
CA VAL A 55 3.41 -21.82 -8.23
C VAL A 55 2.52 -20.83 -7.47
N ASN A 56 2.48 -19.59 -7.91
CA ASN A 56 1.65 -18.57 -7.30
C ASN A 56 0.15 -18.91 -7.37
N SER A 57 -0.33 -19.40 -8.52
CA SER A 57 -1.70 -19.85 -8.67
C SER A 57 -2.01 -20.99 -7.69
N TYR A 58 -1.09 -21.92 -7.50
CA TYR A 58 -1.22 -23.01 -6.52
C TYR A 58 -1.25 -22.48 -5.09
N LEU A 59 -0.29 -21.61 -4.72
CA LEU A 59 -0.22 -21.01 -3.39
C LEU A 59 -1.45 -20.16 -3.06
N THR A 60 -2.07 -19.53 -4.06
CA THR A 60 -3.25 -18.68 -3.86
C THR A 60 -4.57 -19.45 -3.99
N SER A 61 -4.54 -20.77 -4.11
CA SER A 61 -5.72 -21.62 -4.12
C SER A 61 -5.96 -22.28 -2.75
N GLY A 62 -7.24 -22.48 -2.41
CA GLY A 62 -7.64 -23.26 -1.23
C GLY A 62 -7.66 -22.49 0.10
N GLU A 63 -8.01 -23.19 1.18
CA GLU A 63 -8.23 -22.59 2.51
C GLU A 63 -6.94 -22.12 3.20
N GLY A 64 -5.80 -22.78 2.94
CA GLY A 64 -4.50 -22.38 3.47
C GLY A 64 -4.11 -20.97 3.02
N ASN A 65 -4.42 -20.63 1.79
CA ASN A 65 -4.22 -19.30 1.25
C ASN A 65 -5.05 -18.23 2.01
N LYS A 66 -6.32 -18.48 2.23
CA LYS A 66 -7.19 -17.55 2.97
C LYS A 66 -6.64 -17.26 4.36
N LYS A 67 -6.21 -18.30 5.09
CA LYS A 67 -5.60 -18.16 6.41
C LYS A 67 -4.32 -17.34 6.37
N TRP A 68 -3.49 -17.54 5.37
CA TRP A 68 -2.22 -16.84 5.20
C TRP A 68 -2.42 -15.34 4.95
N TRP A 69 -3.34 -14.99 4.04
CA TRP A 69 -3.69 -13.60 3.78
C TRP A 69 -4.42 -12.95 4.94
N ASP A 70 -5.29 -13.67 5.64
CA ASP A 70 -5.98 -13.17 6.82
C ASP A 70 -5.00 -12.80 7.94
N GLN A 71 -3.98 -13.62 8.15
CA GLN A 71 -2.93 -13.33 9.14
C GLN A 71 -2.23 -11.99 8.87
N ILE A 72 -1.76 -11.77 7.64
CA ILE A 72 -1.04 -10.53 7.32
C ILE A 72 -1.98 -9.31 7.31
N LEU A 73 -3.23 -9.48 6.91
CA LEU A 73 -4.24 -8.44 7.00
C LEU A 73 -4.43 -7.99 8.46
N ARG A 74 -4.60 -8.93 9.37
CA ARG A 74 -4.77 -8.66 10.81
C ARG A 74 -3.53 -7.99 11.41
N LEU A 75 -2.35 -8.46 11.07
CA LEU A 75 -1.10 -7.80 11.48
C LEU A 75 -1.04 -6.35 10.99
N GLY A 76 -1.42 -6.09 9.75
CA GLY A 76 -1.46 -4.74 9.19
C GLY A 76 -2.52 -3.84 9.85
N ILE A 77 -3.64 -4.39 10.28
CA ILE A 77 -4.66 -3.67 11.05
C ILE A 77 -4.11 -3.30 12.44
N GLU A 78 -3.54 -4.25 13.16
CA GLU A 78 -2.96 -4.00 14.48
C GLU A 78 -1.81 -2.98 14.40
N TRP A 79 -0.97 -3.07 13.38
CA TRP A 79 0.09 -2.09 13.16
C TRP A 79 -0.45 -0.66 13.02
N ARG A 80 -1.54 -0.47 12.25
CA ARG A 80 -2.19 0.83 12.11
C ARG A 80 -2.72 1.36 13.43
N LYS A 81 -3.34 0.49 14.24
CA LYS A 81 -3.82 0.83 15.58
C LYS A 81 -2.68 1.26 16.50
N GLU A 82 -1.57 0.52 16.47
CA GLU A 82 -0.38 0.86 17.25
C GLU A 82 0.22 2.21 16.83
N LEU A 83 0.29 2.48 15.52
CA LEU A 83 0.74 3.79 15.03
C LEU A 83 -0.16 4.92 15.54
N ILE A 84 -1.49 4.76 15.47
CA ILE A 84 -2.47 5.76 15.98
C ILE A 84 -2.26 6.02 17.46
N ARG A 85 -2.03 4.97 18.26
CA ARG A 85 -1.86 5.09 19.72
C ARG A 85 -0.54 5.71 20.13
N LYS A 86 0.53 5.44 19.39
CA LYS A 86 1.91 5.78 19.78
C LYS A 86 2.44 7.04 19.12
N SER A 87 2.03 7.34 17.89
CA SER A 87 2.52 8.51 17.16
C SER A 87 1.51 9.64 17.20
N LYS A 88 2.00 10.86 17.43
CA LYS A 88 1.24 12.10 17.26
C LYS A 88 1.47 12.72 15.88
N LEU A 89 2.61 12.42 15.29
CA LEU A 89 3.10 13.00 14.05
C LEU A 89 2.58 12.24 12.81
N PHE A 90 2.66 10.92 12.84
CA PHE A 90 2.31 10.05 11.71
C PHE A 90 0.95 9.40 11.90
N LYS A 91 0.16 9.37 10.85
CA LYS A 91 -1.19 8.77 10.88
C LYS A 91 -1.39 7.82 9.70
N PRO A 92 -1.90 6.62 9.92
CA PRO A 92 -2.33 5.79 8.81
C PRO A 92 -3.57 6.41 8.15
N LEU A 93 -3.69 6.27 6.84
CA LEU A 93 -4.88 6.68 6.09
C LEU A 93 -5.99 5.65 6.31
N VAL A 94 -6.87 5.92 7.25
CA VAL A 94 -7.97 5.05 7.67
C VAL A 94 -9.16 5.90 8.14
N ILE A 95 -10.30 5.25 8.36
CA ILE A 95 -11.49 5.89 8.91
C ILE A 95 -11.27 6.41 10.34
N ASP A 96 -12.13 7.33 10.78
CA ASP A 96 -12.11 7.84 12.14
C ASP A 96 -12.40 6.73 13.17
N ASN A 97 -11.76 6.82 14.32
CA ASN A 97 -11.87 5.85 15.43
C ASN A 97 -11.50 4.42 15.07
N PHE A 98 -10.66 4.24 14.04
CA PHE A 98 -10.19 2.93 13.56
C PHE A 98 -9.63 2.05 14.69
N GLU A 99 -8.90 2.64 15.63
CA GLU A 99 -8.27 1.94 16.76
C GLU A 99 -9.27 1.33 17.75
N ASN A 100 -10.51 1.82 17.77
CA ASN A 100 -11.57 1.36 18.66
C ASN A 100 -12.44 0.24 18.05
N ILE A 101 -12.33 0.00 16.74
CA ILE A 101 -13.07 -1.05 16.05
C ILE A 101 -12.31 -2.37 16.21
N SER A 102 -13.01 -3.48 16.45
CA SER A 102 -12.34 -4.78 16.59
C SER A 102 -11.58 -5.17 15.32
N THR A 103 -10.47 -5.89 15.49
CA THR A 103 -9.68 -6.38 14.37
C THR A 103 -10.46 -7.34 13.49
N ASP A 104 -11.31 -8.17 14.11
CA ASP A 104 -12.22 -9.06 13.39
C ASP A 104 -13.19 -8.30 12.49
N GLU A 105 -13.78 -7.24 12.99
CA GLU A 105 -14.73 -6.43 12.24
C GLU A 105 -14.04 -5.70 11.07
N LEU A 106 -12.85 -5.14 11.30
CA LEU A 106 -12.04 -4.51 10.27
C LEU A 106 -11.55 -5.50 9.20
N ALA A 107 -11.22 -6.74 9.60
CA ALA A 107 -10.73 -7.76 8.68
C ALA A 107 -11.83 -8.40 7.81
N THR A 108 -13.07 -8.44 8.30
CA THR A 108 -14.16 -9.18 7.66
C THR A 108 -15.19 -8.28 6.95
N ASN A 109 -15.15 -6.97 7.17
CA ASN A 109 -16.17 -6.07 6.65
C ASN A 109 -15.56 -4.97 5.78
N GLU A 110 -15.79 -5.07 4.48
CA GLU A 110 -15.25 -4.14 3.47
C GLU A 110 -15.72 -2.69 3.63
N LYS A 111 -16.84 -2.44 4.33
CA LYS A 111 -17.37 -1.08 4.52
C LYS A 111 -16.34 -0.10 5.12
N TYR A 112 -15.40 -0.61 5.93
CA TYR A 112 -14.37 0.21 6.58
C TYR A 112 -13.23 0.62 5.64
N TRP A 113 -13.19 0.04 4.46
CA TRP A 113 -12.16 0.30 3.44
C TRP A 113 -12.73 0.99 2.21
N ASN A 114 -14.06 1.10 2.10
CA ASN A 114 -14.72 1.77 1.00
C ASN A 114 -14.49 3.28 1.04
N LEU A 115 -14.24 3.84 -0.13
CA LEU A 115 -14.21 5.27 -0.34
C LEU A 115 -15.64 5.72 -0.66
N ASP A 116 -16.28 6.36 0.30
CA ASP A 116 -17.67 6.82 0.17
C ASP A 116 -17.72 8.33 0.37
N SER A 117 -18.40 9.04 -0.54
CA SER A 117 -18.53 10.50 -0.49
C SER A 117 -19.29 11.02 0.75
N THR A 118 -19.96 10.15 1.48
CA THR A 118 -20.62 10.49 2.75
C THR A 118 -19.69 10.44 3.96
N ASN A 119 -18.49 9.85 3.79
CA ASN A 119 -17.50 9.72 4.85
C ASN A 119 -16.11 10.20 4.33
N LEU A 120 -15.80 11.45 4.60
CA LEU A 120 -14.68 12.17 3.96
C LEU A 120 -13.30 11.91 4.57
N TRP A 121 -13.10 10.86 5.36
CA TRP A 121 -11.79 10.54 5.94
C TRP A 121 -10.65 10.44 4.89
N HIS A 122 -10.99 10.15 3.65
CA HIS A 122 -10.08 10.00 2.52
C HIS A 122 -9.96 11.24 1.61
N GLY A 123 -10.73 12.29 1.84
CA GLY A 123 -10.69 13.55 1.07
C GLY A 123 -11.36 13.55 -0.31
N PHE A 124 -11.89 12.42 -0.80
CA PHE A 124 -12.54 12.35 -2.11
C PHE A 124 -14.05 12.59 -2.01
N SER A 125 -14.53 13.72 -2.48
CA SER A 125 -15.93 14.14 -2.37
C SER A 125 -16.86 13.65 -3.49
N LYS A 126 -16.32 13.04 -4.55
CA LYS A 126 -17.08 12.69 -5.77
C LYS A 126 -17.05 11.20 -6.13
N ILE A 127 -16.79 10.33 -5.16
CA ILE A 127 -16.83 8.88 -5.36
C ILE A 127 -18.20 8.35 -4.98
N ALA A 128 -18.86 7.63 -5.88
CA ALA A 128 -20.12 6.97 -5.55
C ALA A 128 -19.87 5.76 -4.64
N SER A 129 -20.82 5.47 -3.76
CA SER A 129 -20.75 4.31 -2.86
C SER A 129 -20.52 3.01 -3.64
N GLY A 130 -19.58 2.17 -3.17
CA GLY A 130 -19.18 0.92 -3.82
C GLY A 130 -18.36 1.07 -5.10
N GLN A 131 -17.98 2.28 -5.50
CA GLN A 131 -17.17 2.51 -6.69
C GLN A 131 -15.70 2.20 -6.48
N ALA A 132 -15.17 2.47 -5.31
CA ALA A 132 -13.76 2.26 -4.98
C ALA A 132 -13.56 1.94 -3.50
N MET A 133 -12.49 1.21 -3.22
CA MET A 133 -12.01 0.97 -1.86
C MET A 133 -10.48 1.04 -1.84
N ILE A 134 -9.91 1.33 -0.68
CA ILE A 134 -8.47 1.16 -0.49
C ILE A 134 -8.17 -0.33 -0.29
N ASP A 135 -7.00 -0.74 -0.75
CA ASP A 135 -6.50 -2.09 -0.50
C ASP A 135 -5.97 -2.18 0.95
N PRO A 136 -6.58 -2.97 1.84
CA PRO A 136 -6.16 -3.06 3.23
C PRO A 136 -4.74 -3.62 3.42
N LEU A 137 -4.19 -4.30 2.41
CA LEU A 137 -2.80 -4.78 2.39
C LEU A 137 -1.80 -3.70 1.98
N LYS A 138 -2.27 -2.49 1.69
CA LYS A 138 -1.45 -1.32 1.42
C LYS A 138 -1.56 -0.33 2.56
N ILE A 139 -0.49 -0.17 3.30
CA ILE A 139 -0.43 0.81 4.39
C ILE A 139 0.02 2.14 3.82
N THR A 140 -0.87 3.12 3.81
CA THR A 140 -0.52 4.52 3.55
C THR A 140 -0.34 5.22 4.88
N VAL A 141 0.82 5.82 5.09
CA VAL A 141 1.11 6.67 6.25
C VAL A 141 1.17 8.11 5.76
N VAL A 142 0.38 8.96 6.37
CA VAL A 142 0.34 10.40 6.11
C VAL A 142 1.31 11.11 7.06
N THR A 143 2.13 12.00 6.51
CA THR A 143 3.01 12.90 7.26
C THR A 143 2.33 14.25 7.47
N PRO A 144 2.74 15.09 8.45
CA PRO A 144 2.26 16.45 8.60
C PRO A 144 2.44 17.28 7.33
N GLY A 145 1.52 18.17 7.04
CA GLY A 145 1.55 19.08 5.88
C GLY A 145 0.34 18.92 4.95
N ILE A 146 -0.58 18.01 5.27
CA ILE A 146 -1.82 17.85 4.53
C ILE A 146 -3.00 17.54 5.45
N ASP A 147 -4.07 18.31 5.32
CA ASP A 147 -5.40 17.95 5.82
C ASP A 147 -6.09 17.11 4.75
N VAL A 148 -6.04 15.78 4.93
CA VAL A 148 -6.61 14.83 3.97
C VAL A 148 -8.11 15.00 3.82
N LYS A 149 -8.85 15.24 4.92
CA LYS A 149 -10.31 15.36 4.90
C LYS A 149 -10.80 16.52 4.05
N ASN A 150 -10.08 17.65 4.13
CA ASN A 150 -10.40 18.85 3.39
C ASN A 150 -9.62 18.98 2.07
N ALA A 151 -8.77 18.00 1.75
CA ALA A 151 -7.89 18.01 0.57
C ALA A 151 -7.08 19.32 0.44
N LYS A 152 -6.50 19.79 1.55
CA LYS A 152 -5.73 21.04 1.61
C LYS A 152 -4.33 20.80 2.14
N TYR A 153 -3.36 21.48 1.54
CA TYR A 153 -2.02 21.53 2.10
C TYR A 153 -1.99 22.53 3.26
N GLU A 154 -1.21 22.20 4.28
CA GLU A 154 -0.91 23.06 5.41
C GLU A 154 0.28 23.97 5.05
N GLU A 155 0.49 25.04 5.82
CA GLU A 155 1.56 26.01 5.58
C GLU A 155 2.94 25.41 5.85
N THR A 156 3.03 24.47 6.77
CA THR A 156 4.25 23.75 7.14
C THR A 156 3.98 22.26 7.21
N GLY A 157 5.03 21.46 7.06
CA GLY A 157 4.87 20.00 7.12
C GLY A 157 6.20 19.27 7.01
N ILE A 158 6.12 17.94 7.04
CA ILE A 158 7.27 17.04 6.88
C ILE A 158 7.10 16.30 5.55
N PRO A 159 7.90 16.63 4.52
CA PRO A 159 7.80 15.95 3.24
C PRO A 159 8.02 14.44 3.37
N GLY A 160 7.15 13.65 2.75
CA GLY A 160 7.27 12.19 2.70
C GLY A 160 8.65 11.71 2.23
N PRO A 161 9.27 12.31 1.19
CA PRO A 161 10.64 11.97 0.78
C PRO A 161 11.70 12.09 1.87
N VAL A 162 11.60 13.04 2.79
CA VAL A 162 12.55 13.18 3.93
C VAL A 162 12.43 11.97 4.86
N VAL A 163 11.21 11.61 5.22
CA VAL A 163 10.96 10.40 6.04
C VAL A 163 11.38 9.14 5.29
N ALA A 164 11.15 9.09 3.98
CA ALA A 164 11.56 7.97 3.13
C ALA A 164 13.09 7.76 3.13
N GLU A 165 13.88 8.84 3.08
CA GLU A 165 15.35 8.75 3.17
C GLU A 165 15.81 8.28 4.56
N PHE A 166 15.19 8.76 5.63
CA PHE A 166 15.44 8.27 6.98
C PHE A 166 15.18 6.76 7.09
N LEU A 167 14.04 6.30 6.58
CA LEU A 167 13.72 4.86 6.56
C LEU A 167 14.72 4.08 5.70
N MET A 168 15.16 4.63 4.57
CA MET A 168 16.16 4.02 3.70
C MET A 168 17.51 3.84 4.40
N GLU A 169 17.95 4.80 5.21
CA GLU A 169 19.16 4.65 6.02
C GLU A 169 19.07 3.50 7.03
N LYS A 170 17.86 3.18 7.47
CA LYS A 170 17.53 2.03 8.32
C LYS A 170 17.24 0.73 7.55
N ARG A 171 17.47 0.73 6.23
CA ARG A 171 17.20 -0.38 5.31
C ARG A 171 15.72 -0.75 5.20
N ILE A 172 14.83 0.19 5.45
CA ILE A 172 13.39 0.03 5.26
C ILE A 172 13.00 0.66 3.93
N ILE A 173 12.46 -0.16 3.02
CA ILE A 173 12.12 0.27 1.66
C ILE A 173 10.60 0.46 1.57
N ARG A 174 10.20 1.71 1.28
CA ARG A 174 8.79 2.00 0.93
C ARG A 174 8.49 1.56 -0.51
N ALA A 175 7.24 1.28 -0.79
CA ALA A 175 6.80 0.99 -2.15
C ALA A 175 6.70 2.27 -3.00
N LYS A 176 6.23 3.35 -2.38
CA LYS A 176 6.14 4.71 -2.96
C LYS A 176 6.21 5.75 -1.86
N ASP A 177 6.59 6.96 -2.23
CA ASP A 177 6.42 8.19 -1.47
C ASP A 177 5.78 9.26 -2.34
N ASP A 178 5.09 10.17 -1.71
CA ASP A 178 4.52 11.38 -2.29
C ASP A 178 4.82 12.53 -1.34
N LEU A 179 4.40 13.75 -1.69
CA LEU A 179 4.76 14.96 -0.93
C LEU A 179 4.50 14.81 0.57
N TYR A 180 3.36 14.24 0.97
CA TYR A 180 3.00 14.05 2.38
C TYR A 180 2.48 12.65 2.69
N SER A 181 2.95 11.65 1.99
CA SER A 181 2.59 10.26 2.29
C SER A 181 3.65 9.25 1.91
N LEU A 182 3.64 8.10 2.57
CA LEU A 182 4.43 6.92 2.26
C LEU A 182 3.52 5.71 2.13
N LEU A 183 3.82 4.83 1.18
CA LEU A 183 3.08 3.61 0.93
C LEU A 183 3.96 2.38 1.18
N PHE A 184 3.44 1.46 1.99
CA PHE A 184 4.05 0.14 2.22
C PHE A 184 3.11 -0.96 1.73
N LEU A 185 3.68 -2.02 1.20
CA LEU A 185 2.95 -3.19 0.72
C LEU A 185 3.12 -4.32 1.72
N LEU A 186 2.02 -4.89 2.17
CA LEU A 186 2.04 -6.11 2.97
C LEU A 186 1.96 -7.33 2.06
N THR A 187 2.78 -8.30 2.36
CA THR A 187 2.81 -9.60 1.68
C THR A 187 2.69 -10.73 2.72
N PRO A 188 2.26 -11.92 2.33
CA PRO A 188 2.21 -13.05 3.27
C PRO A 188 3.56 -13.46 3.85
N GLY A 189 4.67 -12.96 3.29
CA GLY A 189 6.01 -13.18 3.81
C GLY A 189 6.42 -12.24 4.94
N ASP A 190 5.69 -11.14 5.15
CA ASP A 190 6.01 -10.17 6.19
C ASP A 190 5.65 -10.71 7.58
N THR A 191 6.47 -10.37 8.55
CA THR A 191 6.34 -10.82 9.94
C THR A 191 5.98 -9.66 10.88
N LYS A 192 5.47 -10.00 12.05
CA LYS A 192 5.26 -9.01 13.11
C LYS A 192 6.55 -8.26 13.46
N ALA A 193 7.69 -8.95 13.50
CA ALA A 193 8.98 -8.35 13.84
C ALA A 193 9.38 -7.25 12.83
N GLU A 194 9.15 -7.46 11.54
CA GLU A 194 9.41 -6.45 10.50
C GLU A 194 8.48 -5.26 10.62
N LEU A 195 7.21 -5.50 10.93
CA LEU A 195 6.25 -4.42 11.19
C LEU A 195 6.60 -3.64 12.48
N ASP A 196 7.10 -4.29 13.52
CA ASP A 196 7.58 -3.62 14.73
C ASP A 196 8.82 -2.75 14.44
N ILE A 197 9.74 -3.21 13.58
CA ILE A 197 10.89 -2.41 13.11
C ILE A 197 10.39 -1.15 12.38
N LEU A 198 9.42 -1.28 11.49
CA LEU A 198 8.84 -0.14 10.77
C LEU A 198 8.18 0.85 11.73
N LEU A 199 7.40 0.36 12.70
CA LEU A 199 6.77 1.21 13.73
C LEU A 199 7.80 1.98 14.54
N ASN A 200 8.83 1.28 15.04
CA ASN A 200 9.87 1.89 15.83
C ASN A 200 10.66 2.95 15.05
N ALA A 201 10.87 2.74 13.75
CA ALA A 201 11.54 3.73 12.91
C ALA A 201 10.71 5.03 12.78
N PHE A 202 9.39 4.94 12.64
CA PHE A 202 8.54 6.13 12.67
C PHE A 202 8.58 6.85 14.02
N LEU A 203 8.53 6.11 15.12
CA LEU A 203 8.60 6.69 16.47
C LEU A 203 9.96 7.33 16.75
N GLU A 204 11.05 6.75 16.28
CA GLU A 204 12.39 7.31 16.38
C GLU A 204 12.52 8.61 15.56
N PHE A 205 11.97 8.66 14.35
CA PHE A 205 11.93 9.92 13.58
C PHE A 205 11.14 10.99 14.34
N GLU A 206 9.97 10.63 14.88
CA GLU A 206 9.15 11.55 15.68
C GLU A 206 9.91 12.06 16.91
N GLN A 207 10.69 11.20 17.57
CA GLN A 207 11.54 11.60 18.68
C GLN A 207 12.58 12.63 18.22
N TYR A 208 13.30 12.37 17.12
CA TYR A 208 14.28 13.34 16.58
C TYR A 208 13.63 14.67 16.21
N TYR A 209 12.45 14.62 15.61
CA TYR A 209 11.70 15.83 15.28
C TYR A 209 11.33 16.65 16.52
N ASN A 210 10.83 15.98 17.58
CA ASN A 210 10.46 16.64 18.84
C ASN A 210 11.66 17.18 19.61
N GLU A 211 12.83 16.59 19.45
CA GLU A 211 14.10 17.01 20.07
C GLU A 211 14.80 18.10 19.24
N ASP A 212 14.26 18.54 18.13
CA ASP A 212 14.92 19.43 17.17
C ASP A 212 16.34 18.93 16.81
N ALA A 213 16.46 17.63 16.56
CA ALA A 213 17.74 16.99 16.33
C ALA A 213 18.39 17.48 15.03
N PRO A 214 19.71 17.74 15.01
CA PRO A 214 20.39 18.21 13.81
C PRO A 214 20.32 17.18 12.70
N LEU A 215 20.28 17.65 11.44
CA LEU A 215 20.10 16.82 10.26
C LEU A 215 21.17 15.72 10.14
N GLU A 216 22.41 16.02 10.53
CA GLU A 216 23.51 15.04 10.56
C GLU A 216 23.25 13.84 11.47
N LYS A 217 22.46 14.03 12.53
CA LYS A 217 22.03 12.94 13.43
C LYS A 217 20.88 12.14 12.81
N VAL A 218 19.97 12.80 12.13
CA VAL A 218 18.77 12.19 11.53
C VAL A 218 19.08 11.47 10.23
N LEU A 219 19.89 12.08 9.36
CA LEU A 219 20.25 11.62 8.02
C LEU A 219 21.78 11.66 7.79
N PRO A 220 22.57 10.89 8.58
CA PRO A 220 24.04 10.98 8.55
C PRO A 220 24.67 10.64 7.20
N LYS A 221 24.05 9.78 6.39
CA LYS A 221 24.59 9.46 5.06
C LYS A 221 24.31 10.57 4.06
N LEU A 222 23.12 11.17 4.14
CA LEU A 222 22.72 12.24 3.26
C LEU A 222 23.59 13.48 3.49
N THR A 223 23.76 13.89 4.76
CA THR A 223 24.62 15.03 5.11
C THR A 223 26.08 14.83 4.76
N LYS A 224 26.59 13.60 4.87
CA LYS A 224 27.95 13.26 4.40
C LYS A 224 28.15 13.47 2.90
N ILE A 225 27.08 13.32 2.09
CA ILE A 225 27.15 13.46 0.63
C ILE A 225 26.99 14.93 0.20
N TYR A 226 26.04 15.64 0.81
CA TYR A 226 25.62 16.97 0.33
C TYR A 226 26.08 18.12 1.22
N GLY A 227 26.65 17.84 2.39
CA GLY A 227 26.94 18.85 3.42
C GLY A 227 25.69 19.24 4.22
N ASP A 228 25.87 20.18 5.13
CA ASP A 228 24.79 20.75 5.95
C ASP A 228 23.92 21.73 5.15
#